data_3754b31d3f17f6e25f7a8e6546e8375d
#
_entry.id   3754b31d3f17f6e25f7a8e6546e8375d
#
_cell.length_a   1.000
_cell.length_b   1.000
_cell.length_c   1.000
_cell.angle_alpha   90.00
_cell.angle_beta   90.00
_cell.angle_gamma   90.00
#
_symmetry.space_group_name_H-M   'P 1'
#
loop_
_entity.id
_entity.type
_entity.pdbx_description
1 polymer ?
#
loop_
_entity_poly.entity_id
_entity_poly.type
_entity_poly.pdbx_seq_one_letter_code
_entity_poly.pdbx_strand_id
1 'polypeptide(L)'
;VMDKSIEKYRTIRKTDADLFNTELRNILRTPDYTDREISDTIIENEVKAEWLLPAYNHCFGAAEGYTFIITSDQPLQDIEPFIETYLGGLPGGKSCTEYVHKGGKIPVESVVFSRKAGDSPKAVVSLIFQQDSIDGNIMDLNLKNDVAKGILRMKLLAVLREKMGMVYSVGVSVGATQHPSALCRETISFSCLPDNVQALVDSTFLVIGNMCDDPDSFSGELEDVKTNLIKDWKITKQRSSFWTTQIRNTLYNNIPDWKHITDYEARVKNITSEDVADHIRKCFLKTPVVKAVLLPKDDKE
;
A
#
# COMPACT_ATOMS: atom_id res chain seq x y z
N VAL A 1 -8.84 -26.80 -16.08
CA VAL A 1 -8.42 -25.66 -15.22
C VAL A 1 -9.09 -25.78 -13.85
N MET A 2 -10.42 -25.97 -13.79
CA MET A 2 -11.17 -26.08 -12.52
C MET A 2 -10.63 -27.22 -11.63
N ASP A 3 -10.43 -28.43 -12.17
CA ASP A 3 -9.91 -29.58 -11.40
C ASP A 3 -8.57 -29.28 -10.72
N LYS A 4 -7.65 -28.60 -11.45
CA LYS A 4 -6.37 -28.17 -10.88
C LYS A 4 -6.54 -27.16 -9.75
N SER A 5 -7.53 -26.27 -9.86
CA SER A 5 -7.81 -25.27 -8.82
C SER A 5 -8.42 -25.96 -7.59
N ILE A 6 -9.34 -26.87 -7.77
CA ILE A 6 -9.94 -27.68 -6.70
C ILE A 6 -8.86 -28.43 -5.93
N GLU A 7 -7.98 -29.16 -6.65
CA GLU A 7 -6.88 -29.91 -6.05
C GLU A 7 -5.92 -28.99 -5.27
N LYS A 8 -5.58 -27.83 -5.85
CA LYS A 8 -4.76 -26.83 -5.16
C LYS A 8 -5.38 -26.42 -3.83
N TYR A 9 -6.66 -26.07 -3.80
CA TYR A 9 -7.32 -25.60 -2.57
C TYR A 9 -7.54 -26.74 -1.56
N ARG A 10 -7.70 -28.00 -1.98
CA ARG A 10 -7.72 -29.17 -1.10
C ARG A 10 -6.40 -29.40 -0.36
N THR A 11 -5.30 -29.10 -1.01
CA THR A 11 -3.96 -29.36 -0.46
C THR A 11 -3.40 -28.22 0.37
N ILE A 12 -3.96 -27.00 0.23
CA ILE A 12 -3.54 -25.86 1.04
C ILE A 12 -3.78 -26.13 2.52
N ARG A 13 -2.70 -26.06 3.31
CA ARG A 13 -2.76 -26.07 4.77
C ARG A 13 -2.41 -24.68 5.26
N LYS A 14 -3.33 -24.08 6.02
CA LYS A 14 -3.06 -22.80 6.68
C LYS A 14 -2.17 -23.02 7.87
N THR A 15 -1.11 -22.24 7.92
CA THR A 15 -0.28 -22.12 9.12
C THR A 15 -0.97 -21.23 10.15
N ASP A 16 -0.52 -21.26 11.40
CA ASP A 16 -1.02 -20.35 12.42
C ASP A 16 -0.71 -18.88 12.06
N ALA A 17 0.38 -18.65 11.35
CA ALA A 17 0.72 -17.32 10.82
C ALA A 17 -0.28 -16.86 9.73
N ASP A 18 -0.78 -17.79 8.89
CA ASP A 18 -1.83 -17.47 7.91
C ASP A 18 -3.14 -17.12 8.61
N LEU A 19 -3.48 -17.82 9.69
CA LEU A 19 -4.64 -17.51 10.51
C LEU A 19 -4.51 -16.13 11.17
N PHE A 20 -3.34 -15.83 11.74
CA PHE A 20 -3.04 -14.49 12.28
C PHE A 20 -3.25 -13.39 11.22
N ASN A 21 -2.70 -13.58 10.03
CA ASN A 21 -2.84 -12.61 8.93
C ASN A 21 -4.30 -12.47 8.47
N THR A 22 -5.07 -13.54 8.49
CA THR A 22 -6.50 -13.52 8.14
C THR A 22 -7.30 -12.73 9.19
N GLU A 23 -7.07 -13.01 10.47
CA GLU A 23 -7.71 -12.29 11.58
C GLU A 23 -7.33 -10.80 11.58
N LEU A 24 -6.04 -10.50 11.39
CA LEU A 24 -5.57 -9.12 11.28
C LEU A 24 -6.24 -8.37 10.11
N ARG A 25 -6.39 -9.01 8.96
CA ARG A 25 -7.10 -8.42 7.81
C ARG A 25 -8.55 -8.09 8.17
N ASN A 26 -9.23 -8.97 8.89
CA ASN A 26 -10.61 -8.76 9.33
C ASN A 26 -10.75 -7.65 10.39
N ILE A 27 -9.70 -7.43 11.19
CA ILE A 27 -9.62 -6.29 12.12
C ILE A 27 -9.40 -4.98 11.36
N LEU A 28 -8.48 -5.00 10.39
CA LEU A 28 -8.12 -3.81 9.62
C LEU A 28 -9.26 -3.32 8.72
N ARG A 29 -10.16 -4.22 8.34
CA ARG A 29 -11.32 -3.90 7.52
C ARG A 29 -12.41 -4.95 7.77
N THR A 30 -13.63 -4.50 8.08
CA THR A 30 -14.77 -5.40 8.15
C THR A 30 -14.90 -6.18 6.84
N PRO A 31 -14.91 -7.52 6.87
CA PRO A 31 -15.00 -8.33 5.66
C PRO A 31 -16.27 -8.01 4.86
N ASP A 32 -16.14 -7.98 3.55
CA ASP A 32 -17.26 -7.90 2.61
C ASP A 32 -17.27 -9.14 1.68
N TYR A 33 -18.16 -9.14 0.70
CA TYR A 33 -18.29 -10.29 -0.22
C TYR A 33 -17.02 -10.55 -1.05
N THR A 34 -16.16 -9.54 -1.26
CA THR A 34 -14.89 -9.69 -2.00
C THR A 34 -13.79 -10.32 -1.15
N ASP A 35 -13.96 -10.30 0.18
CA ASP A 35 -13.02 -10.90 1.12
C ASP A 35 -13.34 -12.38 1.39
N ARG A 36 -14.41 -12.91 0.77
CA ARG A 36 -14.80 -14.31 0.92
C ARG A 36 -13.65 -15.23 0.50
N GLU A 37 -13.25 -16.08 1.42
CA GLU A 37 -12.15 -16.99 1.18
C GLU A 37 -12.56 -18.09 0.19
N ILE A 38 -11.78 -18.24 -0.88
CA ILE A 38 -12.03 -19.27 -1.88
C ILE A 38 -11.59 -20.63 -1.32
N SER A 39 -12.45 -21.62 -1.41
CA SER A 39 -12.17 -23.02 -1.04
C SER A 39 -12.48 -23.97 -2.21
N ASP A 40 -12.03 -25.21 -2.09
CA ASP A 40 -12.39 -26.29 -3.02
C ASP A 40 -13.91 -26.45 -3.14
N THR A 41 -14.62 -26.46 -2.00
CA THR A 41 -16.08 -26.58 -1.95
C THR A 41 -16.81 -25.42 -2.64
N ILE A 42 -16.29 -24.19 -2.54
CA ILE A 42 -16.84 -23.04 -3.28
C ILE A 42 -16.65 -23.24 -4.78
N ILE A 43 -15.47 -23.70 -5.20
CA ILE A 43 -15.19 -23.92 -6.63
C ILE A 43 -16.07 -25.05 -7.17
N GLU A 44 -16.21 -26.15 -6.43
CA GLU A 44 -17.04 -27.29 -6.85
C GLU A 44 -18.53 -26.95 -6.94
N ASN A 45 -19.07 -26.22 -5.97
CA ASN A 45 -20.52 -26.05 -5.82
C ASN A 45 -21.04 -24.72 -6.35
N GLU A 46 -20.22 -23.67 -6.38
CA GLU A 46 -20.68 -22.32 -6.67
C GLU A 46 -20.12 -21.76 -7.99
N VAL A 47 -18.99 -22.28 -8.50
CA VAL A 47 -18.38 -21.81 -9.75
C VAL A 47 -18.80 -22.70 -10.91
N LYS A 48 -19.51 -22.13 -11.88
CA LYS A 48 -19.91 -22.85 -13.08
C LYS A 48 -19.05 -22.39 -14.25
N ALA A 49 -18.43 -23.35 -14.96
CA ALA A 49 -17.57 -23.07 -16.11
C ALA A 49 -18.29 -22.27 -17.21
N GLU A 50 -19.60 -22.50 -17.38
CA GLU A 50 -20.45 -21.79 -18.34
C GLU A 50 -20.58 -20.28 -18.06
N TRP A 51 -20.31 -19.83 -16.85
CA TRP A 51 -20.37 -18.41 -16.48
C TRP A 51 -19.11 -17.63 -16.84
N LEU A 52 -17.98 -18.33 -17.03
CA LEU A 52 -16.68 -17.67 -17.22
C LEU A 52 -16.65 -16.78 -18.48
N LEU A 53 -17.09 -17.31 -19.61
CA LEU A 53 -17.10 -16.56 -20.86
C LEU A 53 -18.13 -15.40 -20.86
N PRO A 54 -19.39 -15.59 -20.41
CA PRO A 54 -20.30 -14.48 -20.22
C PRO A 54 -19.80 -13.39 -19.28
N ALA A 55 -19.21 -13.75 -18.14
CA ALA A 55 -18.62 -12.79 -17.20
C ALA A 55 -17.43 -12.04 -17.81
N TYR A 56 -16.55 -12.76 -18.51
CA TYR A 56 -15.45 -12.13 -19.24
C TYR A 56 -15.97 -11.14 -20.30
N ASN A 57 -16.92 -11.55 -21.13
CA ASN A 57 -17.46 -10.69 -22.16
C ASN A 57 -18.23 -9.49 -21.59
N HIS A 58 -18.89 -9.65 -20.43
CA HIS A 58 -19.55 -8.54 -19.74
C HIS A 58 -18.54 -7.48 -19.27
N CYS A 59 -17.40 -7.91 -18.76
CA CYS A 59 -16.37 -6.99 -18.25
C CYS A 59 -15.41 -6.48 -19.34
N PHE A 60 -15.08 -7.33 -20.33
CA PHE A 60 -13.97 -7.09 -21.26
C PHE A 60 -14.36 -7.26 -22.74
N GLY A 61 -15.64 -7.50 -23.04
CA GLY A 61 -16.11 -7.78 -24.40
C GLY A 61 -16.16 -6.58 -25.34
N ALA A 62 -15.97 -5.37 -24.84
CA ALA A 62 -15.98 -4.13 -25.61
C ALA A 62 -14.87 -3.18 -25.16
N ALA A 63 -14.39 -2.34 -26.05
CA ALA A 63 -13.28 -1.43 -25.83
C ALA A 63 -13.71 -0.03 -25.34
N GLU A 64 -14.98 0.30 -25.40
CA GLU A 64 -15.49 1.61 -24.94
C GLU A 64 -15.21 1.78 -23.45
N GLY A 65 -14.60 2.92 -23.09
CA GLY A 65 -14.20 3.22 -21.71
C GLY A 65 -12.79 2.74 -21.31
N TYR A 66 -12.11 1.98 -22.18
CA TYR A 66 -10.71 1.62 -21.95
C TYR A 66 -9.77 2.74 -22.40
N THR A 67 -8.72 2.94 -21.64
CA THR A 67 -7.59 3.80 -21.99
C THR A 67 -6.36 2.96 -22.25
N PHE A 68 -5.83 3.02 -23.46
CA PHE A 68 -4.61 2.33 -23.84
C PHE A 68 -3.42 3.29 -23.72
N ILE A 69 -2.41 2.93 -22.93
CA ILE A 69 -1.21 3.74 -22.71
C ILE A 69 -0.04 3.00 -23.36
N ILE A 70 0.52 3.60 -24.40
CA ILE A 70 1.64 3.04 -25.17
C ILE A 70 2.86 3.94 -24.97
N THR A 71 3.97 3.36 -24.55
CA THR A 71 5.27 4.02 -24.49
C THR A 71 6.24 3.28 -25.38
N SER A 72 6.87 3.98 -26.31
CA SER A 72 7.78 3.41 -27.30
C SER A 72 8.93 4.35 -27.57
N ASP A 73 10.05 3.82 -28.03
CA ASP A 73 11.17 4.52 -28.62
C ASP A 73 10.99 4.73 -30.14
N GLN A 74 9.96 4.11 -30.70
CA GLN A 74 9.63 4.26 -32.13
C GLN A 74 8.80 5.52 -32.37
N PRO A 75 8.97 6.19 -33.51
CA PRO A 75 8.11 7.28 -33.94
C PRO A 75 6.63 6.87 -34.00
N LEU A 76 5.72 7.78 -33.70
CA LEU A 76 4.28 7.50 -33.70
C LEU A 76 3.81 6.95 -35.07
N GLN A 77 4.28 7.53 -36.15
CA GLN A 77 3.96 7.09 -37.51
C GLN A 77 4.27 5.61 -37.81
N ASP A 78 5.26 5.04 -37.12
CA ASP A 78 5.67 3.65 -37.33
C ASP A 78 4.81 2.67 -36.52
N ILE A 79 4.22 3.14 -35.38
CA ILE A 79 3.36 2.32 -34.52
C ILE A 79 1.86 2.53 -34.79
N GLU A 80 1.46 3.66 -35.37
CA GLU A 80 0.06 4.00 -35.65
C GLU A 80 -0.67 2.93 -36.49
N PRO A 81 -0.10 2.33 -37.54
CA PRO A 81 -0.76 1.25 -38.30
C PRO A 81 -1.05 0.00 -37.44
N PHE A 82 -0.20 -0.27 -36.46
CA PHE A 82 -0.42 -1.38 -35.53
C PHE A 82 -1.53 -1.04 -34.52
N ILE A 83 -1.56 0.21 -34.03
CA ILE A 83 -2.63 0.69 -33.15
C ILE A 83 -3.97 0.60 -33.87
N GLU A 84 -4.07 1.08 -35.09
CA GLU A 84 -5.28 0.99 -35.91
C GLU A 84 -5.71 -0.46 -36.14
N THR A 85 -4.76 -1.33 -36.47
CA THR A 85 -5.05 -2.74 -36.77
C THR A 85 -5.50 -3.50 -35.51
N TYR A 86 -4.79 -3.37 -34.41
CA TYR A 86 -4.99 -4.22 -33.23
C TYR A 86 -5.91 -3.61 -32.17
N LEU A 87 -5.90 -2.29 -32.02
CA LEU A 87 -6.77 -1.61 -31.06
C LEU A 87 -8.01 -1.03 -31.73
N GLY A 88 -7.89 -0.43 -32.93
CA GLY A 88 -9.02 0.08 -33.69
C GLY A 88 -10.00 -0.99 -34.16
N GLY A 89 -9.53 -2.24 -34.30
CA GLY A 89 -10.36 -3.41 -34.62
C GLY A 89 -11.07 -4.07 -33.42
N LEU A 90 -10.89 -3.57 -32.20
CA LEU A 90 -11.57 -4.14 -31.04
C LEU A 90 -13.08 -3.88 -31.09
N PRO A 91 -13.90 -4.83 -30.55
CA PRO A 91 -15.35 -4.67 -30.54
C PRO A 91 -15.78 -3.37 -29.87
N GLY A 92 -16.67 -2.61 -30.55
CA GLY A 92 -17.34 -1.46 -29.97
C GLY A 92 -18.42 -1.88 -28.98
N GLY A 93 -19.03 -0.89 -28.30
CA GLY A 93 -20.06 -1.08 -27.28
C GLY A 93 -19.54 -0.90 -25.86
N LYS A 94 -20.45 -0.87 -24.89
CA LYS A 94 -20.10 -0.64 -23.48
C LYS A 94 -19.66 -1.92 -22.80
N SER A 95 -18.47 -1.90 -22.19
CA SER A 95 -18.10 -2.83 -21.14
C SER A 95 -18.76 -2.43 -19.81
N CYS A 96 -18.80 -3.36 -18.84
CA CYS A 96 -19.26 -3.03 -17.49
C CYS A 96 -18.25 -2.08 -16.82
N THR A 97 -18.65 -0.83 -16.64
CA THR A 97 -17.84 0.21 -15.97
C THR A 97 -18.38 0.55 -14.58
N GLU A 98 -19.52 -0.03 -14.21
CA GLU A 98 -20.15 0.23 -12.91
C GLU A 98 -19.47 -0.60 -11.83
N TYR A 99 -18.94 0.09 -10.84
CA TYR A 99 -18.39 -0.51 -9.63
C TYR A 99 -19.26 -0.12 -8.43
N VAL A 100 -19.82 -1.10 -7.77
CA VAL A 100 -20.55 -0.90 -6.51
C VAL A 100 -19.61 -1.27 -5.36
N HIS A 101 -19.05 -0.25 -4.71
CA HIS A 101 -18.24 -0.48 -3.52
C HIS A 101 -19.14 -0.83 -2.32
N LYS A 102 -19.05 -2.07 -1.86
CA LYS A 102 -19.69 -2.54 -0.63
C LYS A 102 -18.67 -2.66 0.51
N GLY A 103 -17.61 -1.87 0.45
CA GLY A 103 -16.41 -2.02 1.25
C GLY A 103 -16.64 -2.02 2.74
N GLY A 104 -15.82 -2.78 3.42
CA GLY A 104 -15.79 -2.85 4.85
C GLY A 104 -15.29 -1.56 5.50
N LYS A 105 -15.64 -1.38 6.77
CA LYS A 105 -15.25 -0.23 7.57
C LYS A 105 -13.89 -0.51 8.23
N ILE A 106 -13.05 0.50 8.29
CA ILE A 106 -11.82 0.48 9.09
C ILE A 106 -12.12 0.69 10.58
N PRO A 107 -11.22 0.29 11.50
CA PRO A 107 -11.37 0.57 12.92
C PRO A 107 -11.42 2.08 13.20
N VAL A 108 -12.35 2.51 14.04
CA VAL A 108 -12.49 3.90 14.51
C VAL A 108 -11.81 4.13 15.86
N GLU A 109 -11.37 3.06 16.52
CA GLU A 109 -10.65 3.07 17.80
C GLU A 109 -9.39 2.25 17.69
N SER A 110 -8.42 2.51 18.57
CA SER A 110 -7.19 1.73 18.63
C SER A 110 -7.46 0.30 19.10
N VAL A 111 -6.82 -0.66 18.43
CA VAL A 111 -6.99 -2.09 18.72
C VAL A 111 -5.63 -2.71 19.03
N VAL A 112 -5.57 -3.56 20.05
CA VAL A 112 -4.42 -4.43 20.33
C VAL A 112 -4.79 -5.86 19.98
N PHE A 113 -4.05 -6.45 19.06
CA PHE A 113 -4.23 -7.81 18.60
C PHE A 113 -2.92 -8.57 18.74
N SER A 114 -2.91 -9.69 19.46
CA SER A 114 -1.74 -10.53 19.59
C SER A 114 -2.09 -12.01 19.52
N ARG A 115 -1.17 -12.80 18.98
CA ARG A 115 -1.33 -14.26 18.88
C ARG A 115 0.03 -14.96 19.00
N LYS A 116 0.08 -16.08 19.72
CA LYS A 116 1.21 -16.99 19.76
C LYS A 116 1.10 -17.97 18.58
N ALA A 117 1.73 -17.61 17.46
CA ALA A 117 1.61 -18.36 16.21
C ALA A 117 2.88 -18.31 15.35
N GLY A 118 3.92 -17.59 15.79
CA GLY A 118 5.18 -17.44 15.05
C GLY A 118 6.09 -18.65 15.16
N ASP A 119 6.65 -19.08 14.04
CA ASP A 119 7.65 -20.16 13.99
C ASP A 119 9.06 -19.68 14.33
N SER A 120 9.29 -18.37 14.42
CA SER A 120 10.53 -17.74 14.83
C SER A 120 10.52 -17.45 16.33
N PRO A 121 11.68 -17.50 17.03
CA PRO A 121 11.78 -17.12 18.44
C PRO A 121 11.61 -15.60 18.67
N LYS A 122 11.37 -14.83 17.63
CA LYS A 122 11.17 -13.38 17.68
C LYS A 122 9.70 -13.02 17.54
N ALA A 123 9.28 -12.00 18.26
CA ALA A 123 8.02 -11.33 18.01
C ALA A 123 8.11 -10.46 16.74
N VAL A 124 7.04 -10.41 15.98
CA VAL A 124 6.86 -9.46 14.87
C VAL A 124 5.78 -8.45 15.27
N VAL A 125 6.14 -7.18 15.28
CA VAL A 125 5.25 -6.07 15.65
C VAL A 125 4.90 -5.29 14.40
N SER A 126 3.62 -4.97 14.25
CA SER A 126 3.11 -4.06 13.23
C SER A 126 2.18 -3.03 13.88
N LEU A 127 2.53 -1.76 13.76
CA LEU A 127 1.70 -0.62 14.13
C LEU A 127 1.07 -0.09 12.83
N ILE A 128 -0.24 -0.26 12.70
CA ILE A 128 -0.96 0.02 11.45
C ILE A 128 -1.95 1.12 11.72
N PHE A 129 -1.89 2.18 10.94
CA PHE A 129 -2.75 3.35 10.98
C PHE A 129 -3.52 3.43 9.68
N GLN A 130 -4.82 3.73 9.76
CA GLN A 130 -5.67 3.79 8.57
C GLN A 130 -6.63 4.98 8.64
N GLN A 131 -6.83 5.61 7.49
CA GLN A 131 -7.82 6.66 7.27
C GLN A 131 -8.59 6.33 5.98
N ASP A 132 -9.90 6.49 5.99
CA ASP A 132 -10.79 6.24 4.85
C ASP A 132 -11.12 7.52 4.05
N SER A 133 -10.27 8.52 4.19
CA SER A 133 -10.38 9.79 3.48
C SER A 133 -9.03 10.25 2.96
N ILE A 134 -9.05 10.97 1.84
CA ILE A 134 -7.89 11.63 1.25
C ILE A 134 -8.20 13.13 1.20
N ASP A 135 -7.40 13.92 1.89
CA ASP A 135 -7.50 15.36 1.82
C ASP A 135 -6.70 15.88 0.63
N GLY A 136 -7.39 16.55 -0.27
CA GLY A 136 -6.77 17.16 -1.43
C GLY A 136 -6.36 16.16 -2.53
N ASN A 137 -5.23 16.43 -3.17
CA ASN A 137 -4.74 15.65 -4.30
C ASN A 137 -3.89 14.46 -3.83
N ILE A 138 -4.22 13.26 -4.30
CA ILE A 138 -3.49 12.03 -3.94
C ILE A 138 -2.00 12.08 -4.34
N MET A 139 -1.62 12.84 -5.38
CA MET A 139 -0.22 12.97 -5.79
C MET A 139 0.58 13.85 -4.80
N ASP A 140 -0.07 14.85 -4.21
CA ASP A 140 0.52 15.67 -3.15
C ASP A 140 0.66 14.88 -1.86
N LEU A 141 -0.38 14.10 -1.54
CA LEU A 141 -0.36 13.21 -0.39
C LEU A 141 0.76 12.16 -0.50
N ASN A 142 0.89 11.50 -1.66
CA ASN A 142 1.94 10.51 -1.87
C ASN A 142 3.34 11.11 -1.79
N LEU A 143 3.55 12.33 -2.26
CA LEU A 143 4.82 13.02 -2.10
C LEU A 143 5.14 13.28 -0.62
N LYS A 144 4.18 13.78 0.17
CA LYS A 144 4.34 13.96 1.61
C LYS A 144 4.59 12.63 2.33
N ASN A 145 3.89 11.58 1.94
CA ASN A 145 4.08 10.22 2.43
C ASN A 145 5.51 9.72 2.17
N ASP A 146 6.06 9.91 0.97
CA ASP A 146 7.41 9.46 0.64
C ASP A 146 8.48 10.19 1.45
N VAL A 147 8.31 11.50 1.66
CA VAL A 147 9.23 12.30 2.49
C VAL A 147 9.13 11.87 3.96
N ALA A 148 7.93 11.83 4.52
CA ALA A 148 7.70 11.42 5.90
C ALA A 148 8.22 10.01 6.20
N LYS A 149 7.97 9.05 5.30
CA LYS A 149 8.50 7.68 5.36
C LYS A 149 10.01 7.64 5.44
N GLY A 150 10.69 8.41 4.57
CA GLY A 150 12.15 8.46 4.54
C GLY A 150 12.72 8.92 5.87
N ILE A 151 12.25 10.05 6.37
CA ILE A 151 12.73 10.66 7.62
C ILE A 151 12.38 9.78 8.82
N LEU A 152 11.12 9.33 8.93
CA LEU A 152 10.67 8.50 10.04
C LEU A 152 11.47 7.21 10.13
N ARG A 153 11.77 6.57 8.99
CA ARG A 153 12.61 5.37 8.98
C ARG A 153 14.02 5.63 9.50
N MET A 154 14.64 6.76 9.13
CA MET A 154 15.99 7.14 9.61
C MET A 154 15.97 7.37 11.11
N LYS A 155 15.02 8.14 11.64
CA LYS A 155 14.88 8.43 13.08
C LYS A 155 14.61 7.17 13.90
N LEU A 156 13.71 6.30 13.44
CA LEU A 156 13.43 5.04 14.12
C LEU A 156 14.63 4.09 14.12
N LEU A 157 15.36 3.98 13.02
CA LEU A 157 16.59 3.17 12.97
C LEU A 157 17.64 3.70 13.96
N ALA A 158 17.87 5.01 14.01
CA ALA A 158 18.82 5.62 14.93
C ALA A 158 18.49 5.33 16.41
N VAL A 159 17.21 5.30 16.77
CA VAL A 159 16.81 5.04 18.16
C VAL A 159 16.68 3.54 18.44
N LEU A 160 15.86 2.81 17.68
CA LEU A 160 15.52 1.43 18.03
C LEU A 160 16.65 0.44 17.74
N ARG A 161 17.45 0.69 16.70
CA ARG A 161 18.59 -0.16 16.33
C ARG A 161 19.87 0.31 16.96
N GLU A 162 20.26 1.58 16.77
CA GLU A 162 21.61 2.05 17.12
C GLU A 162 21.75 2.39 18.61
N LYS A 163 20.75 3.04 19.21
CA LYS A 163 20.79 3.37 20.65
C LYS A 163 20.32 2.23 21.54
N MET A 164 19.21 1.56 21.18
CA MET A 164 18.65 0.49 22.01
C MET A 164 19.24 -0.89 21.67
N GLY A 165 19.68 -1.13 20.43
CA GLY A 165 20.21 -2.42 19.99
C GLY A 165 19.17 -3.56 19.96
N MET A 166 17.87 -3.23 20.00
CA MET A 166 16.81 -4.22 20.22
C MET A 166 16.16 -4.72 18.92
N VAL A 167 16.45 -4.09 17.78
CA VAL A 167 15.94 -4.50 16.47
C VAL A 167 17.06 -4.59 15.45
N TYR A 168 16.90 -5.45 14.44
CA TYR A 168 17.81 -5.49 13.29
C TYR A 168 17.44 -4.42 12.25
N SER A 169 16.16 -4.27 11.99
CA SER A 169 15.63 -3.31 11.01
C SER A 169 14.27 -2.81 11.42
N VAL A 170 13.93 -1.63 10.92
CA VAL A 170 12.58 -1.04 11.02
C VAL A 170 12.04 -0.82 9.62
N GLY A 171 10.86 -1.36 9.37
CA GLY A 171 10.07 -1.11 8.17
C GLY A 171 9.12 0.06 8.41
N VAL A 172 9.10 1.02 7.50
CA VAL A 172 8.06 2.05 7.41
C VAL A 172 7.47 1.96 6.02
N SER A 173 6.19 1.69 5.92
CA SER A 173 5.46 1.71 4.66
C SER A 173 4.31 2.70 4.76
N VAL A 174 4.07 3.37 3.66
CA VAL A 174 2.99 4.34 3.51
C VAL A 174 2.34 4.13 2.16
N GLY A 175 1.04 4.30 2.08
CA GLY A 175 0.32 4.16 0.84
C GLY A 175 -1.04 4.81 0.90
N ALA A 176 -1.45 5.39 -0.21
CA ALA A 176 -2.79 5.92 -0.38
C ALA A 176 -3.39 5.41 -1.69
N THR A 177 -4.66 5.06 -1.65
CA THR A 177 -5.46 4.69 -2.82
C THR A 177 -6.74 5.51 -2.81
N GLN A 178 -7.19 5.97 -3.98
CA GLN A 178 -8.45 6.69 -4.12
C GLN A 178 -9.58 5.78 -4.54
N HIS A 179 -9.27 4.74 -5.28
CA HIS A 179 -10.23 3.81 -5.84
C HIS A 179 -9.97 2.38 -5.36
N PRO A 180 -11.02 1.57 -5.16
CA PRO A 180 -12.46 1.85 -5.28
C PRO A 180 -13.03 2.75 -4.19
N SER A 181 -12.32 2.90 -3.07
CA SER A 181 -12.60 3.84 -1.98
C SER A 181 -11.31 4.46 -1.48
N ALA A 182 -11.37 5.67 -0.96
CA ALA A 182 -10.22 6.32 -0.34
C ALA A 182 -9.71 5.49 0.84
N LEU A 183 -8.42 5.22 0.86
CA LEU A 183 -7.75 4.56 1.97
C LEU A 183 -6.30 5.03 2.04
N CYS A 184 -5.91 5.61 3.16
CA CYS A 184 -4.52 5.80 3.54
C CYS A 184 -4.14 4.74 4.56
N ARG A 185 -2.97 4.13 4.38
CA ARG A 185 -2.44 3.14 5.33
C ARG A 185 -0.96 3.38 5.54
N GLU A 186 -0.61 3.61 6.79
CA GLU A 186 0.76 3.72 7.24
C GLU A 186 1.05 2.53 8.18
N THR A 187 2.25 1.96 8.04
CA THR A 187 2.65 0.83 8.87
C THR A 187 4.09 1.00 9.31
N ILE A 188 4.33 0.86 10.62
CA ILE A 188 5.65 0.71 11.20
C ILE A 188 5.77 -0.72 11.67
N SER A 189 6.83 -1.43 11.26
CA SER A 189 7.01 -2.83 11.60
C SER A 189 8.47 -3.14 11.98
N PHE A 190 8.64 -4.04 12.93
CA PHE A 190 9.95 -4.53 13.35
C PHE A 190 9.83 -5.92 13.99
N SER A 191 10.97 -6.61 14.09
CA SER A 191 11.07 -7.88 14.82
C SER A 191 12.02 -7.71 15.99
N CYS A 192 11.65 -8.26 17.15
CA CYS A 192 12.42 -8.14 18.39
C CYS A 192 12.22 -9.37 19.29
N LEU A 193 12.93 -9.42 20.42
CA LEU A 193 12.62 -10.37 21.48
C LEU A 193 11.24 -10.03 22.08
N PRO A 194 10.43 -11.05 22.48
CA PRO A 194 9.09 -10.81 23.03
C PRO A 194 9.05 -9.81 24.18
N ASP A 195 10.01 -9.85 25.10
CA ASP A 195 10.08 -8.97 26.26
C ASP A 195 10.34 -7.50 25.90
N ASN A 196 10.87 -7.24 24.72
CA ASN A 196 11.20 -5.89 24.26
C ASN A 196 10.04 -5.21 23.51
N VAL A 197 8.94 -5.92 23.25
CA VAL A 197 7.82 -5.40 22.43
C VAL A 197 7.29 -4.08 22.96
N GLN A 198 6.96 -4.00 24.26
CA GLN A 198 6.35 -2.79 24.81
C GLN A 198 7.32 -1.61 24.81
N ALA A 199 8.58 -1.83 25.23
CA ALA A 199 9.61 -0.78 25.26
C ALA A 199 9.87 -0.19 23.86
N LEU A 200 9.86 -1.04 22.82
CA LEU A 200 10.06 -0.59 21.44
C LEU A 200 8.84 0.15 20.88
N VAL A 201 7.63 -0.28 21.23
CA VAL A 201 6.40 0.44 20.87
C VAL A 201 6.39 1.82 21.52
N ASP A 202 6.66 1.91 22.82
CA ASP A 202 6.69 3.19 23.54
C ASP A 202 7.76 4.13 22.97
N SER A 203 8.95 3.59 22.68
CA SER A 203 10.04 4.36 22.05
C SER A 203 9.69 4.82 20.64
N THR A 204 8.93 4.02 19.88
CA THR A 204 8.43 4.41 18.55
C THR A 204 7.53 5.64 18.65
N PHE A 205 6.55 5.64 19.57
CA PHE A 205 5.67 6.79 19.77
C PHE A 205 6.40 8.00 20.34
N LEU A 206 7.40 7.79 21.21
CA LEU A 206 8.24 8.88 21.71
C LEU A 206 9.03 9.56 20.58
N VAL A 207 9.62 8.78 19.66
CA VAL A 207 10.31 9.33 18.48
C VAL A 207 9.36 10.14 17.62
N ILE A 208 8.15 9.61 17.34
CA ILE A 208 7.13 10.31 16.57
C ILE A 208 6.70 11.61 17.25
N GLY A 209 6.45 11.56 18.57
CA GLY A 209 6.09 12.74 19.35
C GLY A 209 7.16 13.83 19.29
N ASN A 210 8.42 13.45 19.55
CA ASN A 210 9.54 14.41 19.51
C ASN A 210 9.71 15.06 18.14
N MET A 211 9.53 14.30 17.05
CA MET A 211 9.57 14.85 15.67
C MET A 211 8.44 15.87 15.43
N CYS A 212 7.26 15.63 16.02
CA CYS A 212 6.14 16.56 15.89
C CYS A 212 6.31 17.82 16.77
N ASP A 213 6.98 17.70 17.91
CA ASP A 213 7.18 18.80 18.88
C ASP A 213 8.38 19.68 18.50
N ASP A 214 9.39 19.12 17.82
CA ASP A 214 10.58 19.81 17.35
C ASP A 214 10.87 19.46 15.87
N PRO A 215 10.22 20.13 14.90
CA PRO A 215 10.43 19.92 13.48
C PRO A 215 11.86 20.17 12.99
N ASP A 216 12.62 21.02 13.67
CA ASP A 216 14.01 21.30 13.31
C ASP A 216 14.95 20.12 13.61
N SER A 217 14.54 19.22 14.50
CA SER A 217 15.33 18.04 14.90
C SER A 217 15.64 17.07 13.77
N PHE A 218 14.97 17.17 12.63
CA PHE A 218 15.19 16.31 11.46
C PHE A 218 15.46 17.09 10.16
N SER A 219 15.85 18.35 10.25
CA SER A 219 16.15 19.17 9.08
C SER A 219 17.24 18.59 8.19
N GLY A 220 18.27 17.94 8.78
CA GLY A 220 19.31 17.25 8.04
C GLY A 220 18.78 16.04 7.25
N GLU A 221 18.01 15.17 7.91
CA GLU A 221 17.37 14.02 7.26
C GLU A 221 16.37 14.44 6.17
N LEU A 222 15.69 15.57 6.36
CA LEU A 222 14.79 16.13 5.34
C LEU A 222 15.56 16.47 4.06
N GLU A 223 16.70 17.14 4.17
CA GLU A 223 17.52 17.49 2.99
C GLU A 223 18.12 16.24 2.32
N ASP A 224 18.54 15.25 3.08
CA ASP A 224 18.99 13.96 2.55
C ASP A 224 17.89 13.25 1.77
N VAL A 225 16.67 13.19 2.33
CA VAL A 225 15.52 12.56 1.68
C VAL A 225 15.14 13.32 0.41
N LYS A 226 15.06 14.65 0.43
CA LYS A 226 14.80 15.47 -0.76
C LYS A 226 15.81 15.20 -1.87
N THR A 227 17.09 15.18 -1.52
CA THR A 227 18.19 14.93 -2.46
C THR A 227 18.03 13.55 -3.12
N ASN A 228 17.75 12.52 -2.32
CA ASN A 228 17.56 11.16 -2.82
C ASN A 228 16.31 11.06 -3.72
N LEU A 229 15.18 11.65 -3.33
CA LEU A 229 13.96 11.65 -4.13
C LEU A 229 14.18 12.32 -5.50
N ILE A 230 14.85 13.48 -5.54
CA ILE A 230 15.15 14.17 -6.80
C ILE A 230 16.10 13.35 -7.68
N LYS A 231 17.12 12.72 -7.09
CA LYS A 231 18.05 11.84 -7.80
C LYS A 231 17.32 10.64 -8.40
N ASP A 232 16.51 9.96 -7.60
CA ASP A 232 15.77 8.77 -8.04
C ASP A 232 14.74 9.13 -9.12
N TRP A 233 14.10 10.29 -9.01
CA TRP A 233 13.20 10.82 -10.02
C TRP A 233 13.91 10.99 -11.37
N LYS A 234 15.10 11.60 -11.39
CA LYS A 234 15.89 11.81 -12.61
C LYS A 234 16.29 10.51 -13.28
N ILE A 235 16.63 9.49 -12.48
CA ILE A 235 17.02 8.16 -12.98
C ILE A 235 15.79 7.42 -13.52
N THR A 236 14.70 7.39 -12.75
CA THR A 236 13.51 6.63 -13.12
C THR A 236 12.78 7.21 -14.32
N LYS A 237 12.80 8.53 -14.48
CA LYS A 237 12.23 9.26 -15.62
C LYS A 237 12.79 8.80 -16.99
N GLN A 238 13.96 8.16 -17.01
CA GLN A 238 14.57 7.62 -18.23
C GLN A 238 13.95 6.27 -18.65
N ARG A 239 13.06 5.69 -17.85
CA ARG A 239 12.45 4.38 -18.10
C ARG A 239 11.04 4.52 -18.67
N SER A 240 10.69 3.72 -19.68
CA SER A 240 9.32 3.68 -20.21
C SER A 240 8.26 3.37 -19.15
N SER A 241 8.57 2.47 -18.21
CA SER A 241 7.68 2.11 -17.11
C SER A 241 7.33 3.28 -16.19
N PHE A 242 8.21 4.27 -16.05
CA PHE A 242 7.91 5.50 -15.33
C PHE A 242 6.75 6.23 -16.00
N TRP A 243 6.85 6.48 -17.30
CA TRP A 243 5.83 7.23 -18.05
C TRP A 243 4.48 6.51 -18.04
N THR A 244 4.49 5.21 -18.32
CA THR A 244 3.26 4.39 -18.25
C THR A 244 2.59 4.50 -16.88
N THR A 245 3.38 4.44 -15.80
CA THR A 245 2.87 4.53 -14.44
C THR A 245 2.32 5.93 -14.12
N GLN A 246 3.06 6.99 -14.47
CA GLN A 246 2.62 8.37 -14.19
C GLN A 246 1.36 8.73 -14.99
N ILE A 247 1.31 8.40 -16.27
CA ILE A 247 0.14 8.64 -17.12
C ILE A 247 -1.08 7.88 -16.56
N ARG A 248 -0.91 6.58 -16.25
CA ARG A 248 -1.98 5.79 -15.67
C ARG A 248 -2.49 6.40 -14.36
N ASN A 249 -1.60 6.77 -13.45
CA ASN A 249 -2.00 7.33 -12.16
C ASN A 249 -2.72 8.68 -12.32
N THR A 250 -2.27 9.51 -13.24
CA THR A 250 -2.93 10.80 -13.56
C THR A 250 -4.36 10.58 -14.05
N LEU A 251 -4.52 9.70 -15.03
CA LEU A 251 -5.83 9.42 -15.64
C LEU A 251 -6.75 8.69 -14.66
N TYR A 252 -6.25 7.66 -13.98
CA TYR A 252 -7.01 6.83 -13.05
C TYR A 252 -7.55 7.62 -11.84
N ASN A 253 -6.77 8.57 -11.34
CA ASN A 253 -7.17 9.42 -10.22
C ASN A 253 -7.80 10.74 -10.66
N ASN A 254 -8.08 10.94 -11.95
CA ASN A 254 -8.68 12.16 -12.49
C ASN A 254 -7.91 13.43 -12.08
N ILE A 255 -6.57 13.37 -12.12
CA ILE A 255 -5.73 14.52 -11.78
C ILE A 255 -5.84 15.56 -12.89
N PRO A 256 -6.17 16.83 -12.58
CA PRO A 256 -6.54 17.82 -13.59
C PRO A 256 -5.36 18.33 -14.41
N ASP A 257 -4.14 18.16 -13.92
CA ASP A 257 -2.93 18.66 -14.58
C ASP A 257 -1.73 17.70 -14.40
N TRP A 258 -0.61 18.05 -15.03
CA TRP A 258 0.62 17.26 -15.02
C TRP A 258 1.71 17.82 -14.10
N LYS A 259 1.38 18.79 -13.23
CA LYS A 259 2.36 19.46 -12.35
C LYS A 259 3.07 18.53 -11.40
N HIS A 260 2.43 17.43 -11.01
CA HIS A 260 3.07 16.40 -10.19
C HIS A 260 4.25 15.72 -10.91
N ILE A 261 4.31 15.83 -12.25
CA ILE A 261 5.44 15.34 -13.07
C ILE A 261 6.36 16.51 -13.46
N THR A 262 5.80 17.60 -14.00
CA THR A 262 6.60 18.71 -14.53
C THR A 262 7.33 19.50 -13.44
N ASP A 263 6.68 19.69 -12.30
CA ASP A 263 7.16 20.53 -11.21
C ASP A 263 7.66 19.71 -10.01
N TYR A 264 7.88 18.38 -10.19
CA TYR A 264 8.23 17.46 -9.10
C TYR A 264 9.41 17.96 -8.26
N GLU A 265 10.51 18.38 -8.88
CA GLU A 265 11.70 18.85 -8.16
C GLU A 265 11.41 20.10 -7.31
N ALA A 266 10.63 21.04 -7.85
CA ALA A 266 10.24 22.23 -7.11
C ALA A 266 9.32 21.88 -5.93
N ARG A 267 8.38 20.97 -6.14
CA ARG A 267 7.48 20.51 -5.09
C ARG A 267 8.22 19.80 -3.96
N VAL A 268 9.19 18.93 -4.28
CA VAL A 268 10.05 18.27 -3.27
C VAL A 268 10.84 19.31 -2.48
N LYS A 269 11.46 20.30 -3.14
CA LYS A 269 12.25 21.34 -2.48
C LYS A 269 11.43 22.22 -1.54
N ASN A 270 10.17 22.46 -1.87
CA ASN A 270 9.29 23.35 -1.10
C ASN A 270 8.69 22.70 0.16
N ILE A 271 8.84 21.40 0.36
CA ILE A 271 8.38 20.75 1.59
C ILE A 271 9.23 21.22 2.77
N THR A 272 8.59 21.72 3.82
CA THR A 272 9.23 22.18 5.05
C THR A 272 9.24 21.12 6.13
N SER A 273 10.03 21.31 7.20
CA SER A 273 10.01 20.44 8.37
C SER A 273 8.63 20.46 9.05
N GLU A 274 7.98 21.61 9.10
CA GLU A 274 6.63 21.77 9.64
C GLU A 274 5.60 20.98 8.84
N ASP A 275 5.65 21.04 7.50
CA ASP A 275 4.77 20.25 6.64
C ASP A 275 4.88 18.74 6.95
N VAL A 276 6.11 18.27 7.18
CA VAL A 276 6.38 16.86 7.51
C VAL A 276 5.89 16.54 8.92
N ALA A 277 6.17 17.38 9.90
CA ALA A 277 5.72 17.19 11.29
C ALA A 277 4.19 17.16 11.39
N ASP A 278 3.50 18.07 10.69
CA ASP A 278 2.05 18.11 10.66
C ASP A 278 1.47 16.87 9.97
N HIS A 279 2.10 16.41 8.90
CA HIS A 279 1.70 15.19 8.22
C HIS A 279 1.88 13.96 9.12
N ILE A 280 3.04 13.82 9.77
CA ILE A 280 3.33 12.73 10.73
C ILE A 280 2.34 12.77 11.91
N ARG A 281 2.07 13.95 12.48
CA ARG A 281 1.10 14.12 13.56
C ARG A 281 -0.28 13.65 13.16
N LYS A 282 -0.73 14.00 11.94
CA LYS A 282 -2.02 13.56 11.42
C LYS A 282 -2.06 12.05 11.25
N CYS A 283 -1.07 11.45 10.59
CA CYS A 283 -1.07 10.04 10.23
C CYS A 283 -0.85 9.10 11.42
N PHE A 284 -0.04 9.49 12.40
CA PHE A 284 0.42 8.57 13.46
C PHE A 284 -0.06 8.93 14.87
N LEU A 285 -0.33 10.19 15.18
CA LEU A 285 -0.76 10.60 16.53
C LEU A 285 -2.27 10.87 16.64
N LYS A 286 -2.91 11.29 15.55
CA LYS A 286 -4.35 11.56 15.51
C LYS A 286 -5.18 10.43 14.92
N THR A 287 -4.54 9.41 14.38
CA THR A 287 -5.18 8.24 13.76
C THR A 287 -5.16 7.06 14.72
N PRO A 288 -6.26 6.34 14.89
CA PRO A 288 -6.29 5.11 15.67
C PRO A 288 -5.25 4.08 15.16
N VAL A 289 -4.60 3.38 16.09
CA VAL A 289 -3.59 2.37 15.76
C VAL A 289 -4.12 0.96 15.98
N VAL A 290 -3.89 0.08 14.99
CA VAL A 290 -3.97 -1.36 15.20
C VAL A 290 -2.56 -1.85 15.53
N LYS A 291 -2.32 -2.19 16.80
CA LYS A 291 -1.08 -2.83 17.26
C LYS A 291 -1.22 -4.33 17.11
N ALA A 292 -0.62 -4.89 16.09
CA ALA A 292 -0.62 -6.32 15.83
C ALA A 292 0.73 -6.94 16.24
N VAL A 293 0.70 -7.99 17.05
CA VAL A 293 1.89 -8.67 17.57
C VAL A 293 1.78 -10.18 17.36
N LEU A 294 2.61 -10.69 16.46
CA LEU A 294 2.78 -12.14 16.29
C LEU A 294 3.91 -12.59 17.24
N LEU A 295 3.56 -13.31 18.28
CA LEU A 295 4.49 -13.86 19.25
C LEU A 295 4.96 -15.26 18.82
N PRO A 296 6.14 -15.71 19.25
CA PRO A 296 6.56 -17.10 19.08
C PRO A 296 5.49 -18.05 19.62
N LYS A 297 5.40 -19.25 19.02
CA LYS A 297 4.68 -20.38 19.63
C LYS A 297 5.34 -20.71 20.97
N ASP A 298 4.53 -21.20 21.91
CA ASP A 298 5.11 -21.80 23.10
C ASP A 298 5.92 -23.04 22.66
N ASP A 299 7.12 -23.21 23.22
CA ASP A 299 7.88 -24.42 23.01
C ASP A 299 6.99 -25.60 23.40
N LYS A 300 6.79 -26.54 22.46
CA LYS A 300 6.13 -27.80 22.82
C LYS A 300 7.08 -28.49 23.78
N GLU A 301 6.68 -28.61 25.07
CA GLU A 301 7.27 -29.55 26.01
C GLU A 301 7.26 -30.97 25.43
#